data_70444809d93dc9b129cbdb6878709ed9
#
_entry.id   70444809d93dc9b129cbdb6878709ed9
#
_cell.length_a   1.000
_cell.length_b   1.000
_cell.length_c   1.000
_cell.angle_alpha   90.00
_cell.angle_beta   90.00
_cell.angle_gamma   90.00
#
_symmetry.space_group_name_H-M   'P 1'
#
loop_
_entity.id
_entity.type
_entity.pdbx_description
1 polymer ?
#
loop_
_entity_poly.entity_id
_entity_poly.type
_entity_poly.pdbx_seq_one_letter_code
_entity_poly.pdbx_strand_id
1 'polypeptide(L)'
;MKSKRTFAEKIRYYKRYLPLYLMMLPALIYLFINNYLPMSGLVLAFEKYNVKDGIWGSQFTGFKNFTFLLKNNDLPILFRNTLGYNLCFILINLVLGVTLAILITEITNLKFRKAAQSSILFPFVVSIVIVSYMVRAFLDPEAGLLNHLLVSMGHQKVAWYDTAKYWPFILIFVNTWKGVGYGCILYISSILGIDMSLYESASLDGATKFQKIRYITLPFLKPTMITVSLLSLGRVFNSDFGLFFQVPQNSGLISSTTQTIDTFVYNALITQSNVGMSAAASFFQSVMGFLMIMVFNAITRKISRENALF
;
A
#
# COMPACT_ATOMS: atom_id res chain seq x y z
N MET A 1 -28.07 -28.08 -23.72
CA MET A 1 -27.55 -29.37 -23.20
C MET A 1 -26.07 -29.47 -23.51
N LYS A 2 -25.18 -29.38 -22.51
CA LYS A 2 -23.72 -29.61 -22.71
C LYS A 2 -23.50 -31.13 -22.78
N SER A 3 -23.18 -31.67 -23.96
CA SER A 3 -22.78 -33.07 -24.14
C SER A 3 -21.69 -33.44 -23.17
N LYS A 4 -21.88 -34.52 -22.39
CA LYS A 4 -20.84 -35.05 -21.49
C LYS A 4 -19.73 -35.65 -22.37
N ARG A 5 -18.59 -35.00 -22.43
CA ARG A 5 -17.42 -35.49 -23.17
C ARG A 5 -17.04 -36.90 -22.70
N THR A 6 -16.79 -37.80 -23.62
CA THR A 6 -16.31 -39.16 -23.38
C THR A 6 -14.93 -39.14 -22.72
N PHE A 7 -14.58 -40.17 -21.96
CA PHE A 7 -13.29 -40.24 -21.26
C PHE A 7 -12.09 -40.07 -22.22
N ALA A 8 -12.14 -40.67 -23.41
CA ALA A 8 -11.13 -40.51 -24.46
C ALA A 8 -11.01 -39.06 -24.96
N GLU A 9 -12.13 -38.34 -25.11
CA GLU A 9 -12.14 -36.92 -25.51
C GLU A 9 -11.53 -36.02 -24.39
N LYS A 10 -11.78 -36.36 -23.12
CA LYS A 10 -11.14 -35.65 -22.01
C LYS A 10 -9.61 -35.84 -22.02
N ILE A 11 -9.12 -37.07 -22.23
CA ILE A 11 -7.68 -37.34 -22.31
C ILE A 11 -7.06 -36.59 -23.48
N ARG A 12 -7.69 -36.59 -24.67
CA ARG A 12 -7.20 -35.87 -25.84
C ARG A 12 -7.17 -34.36 -25.60
N TYR A 13 -8.18 -33.83 -24.90
CA TYR A 13 -8.25 -32.44 -24.49
C TYR A 13 -7.08 -32.10 -23.56
N TYR A 14 -6.83 -32.86 -22.47
CA TYR A 14 -5.73 -32.60 -21.55
C TYR A 14 -4.35 -32.73 -22.23
N LYS A 15 -4.13 -33.72 -23.10
CA LYS A 15 -2.89 -33.86 -23.87
C LYS A 15 -2.63 -32.66 -24.77
N ARG A 16 -3.64 -32.09 -25.39
CA ARG A 16 -3.50 -30.88 -26.23
C ARG A 16 -3.04 -29.67 -25.44
N TYR A 17 -3.50 -29.54 -24.20
CA TYR A 17 -3.15 -28.41 -23.34
C TYR A 17 -1.98 -28.69 -22.39
N LEU A 18 -1.43 -29.90 -22.40
CA LEU A 18 -0.29 -30.29 -21.56
C LEU A 18 0.90 -29.32 -21.65
N PRO A 19 1.31 -28.84 -22.84
CA PRO A 19 2.40 -27.85 -22.90
C PRO A 19 2.10 -26.56 -22.15
N LEU A 20 0.84 -26.07 -22.18
CA LEU A 20 0.42 -24.87 -21.46
C LEU A 20 0.46 -25.10 -19.94
N TYR A 21 0.01 -26.27 -19.46
CA TYR A 21 0.11 -26.62 -18.04
C TYR A 21 1.57 -26.75 -17.59
N LEU A 22 2.46 -27.33 -18.42
CA LEU A 22 3.88 -27.41 -18.11
C LEU A 22 4.54 -26.02 -18.05
N MET A 23 4.15 -25.09 -18.92
CA MET A 23 4.62 -23.71 -18.87
C MET A 23 4.14 -22.95 -17.62
N MET A 24 2.95 -23.26 -17.10
CA MET A 24 2.43 -22.66 -15.87
C MET A 24 3.03 -23.27 -14.60
N LEU A 25 3.53 -24.51 -14.66
CA LEU A 25 3.96 -25.30 -13.51
C LEU A 25 5.05 -24.61 -12.67
N PRO A 26 6.11 -24.00 -13.25
CA PRO A 26 7.11 -23.27 -12.46
C PRO A 26 6.51 -22.12 -11.64
N ALA A 27 5.58 -21.35 -12.24
CA ALA A 27 4.92 -20.25 -11.56
C ALA A 27 3.99 -20.76 -10.43
N LEU A 28 3.28 -21.86 -10.66
CA LEU A 28 2.41 -22.48 -9.64
C LEU A 28 3.23 -23.04 -8.48
N ILE A 29 4.36 -23.72 -8.76
CA ILE A 29 5.28 -24.20 -7.72
C ILE A 29 5.83 -23.05 -6.90
N TYR A 30 6.27 -21.97 -7.57
CA TYR A 30 6.76 -20.77 -6.89
C TYR A 30 5.70 -20.18 -5.96
N LEU A 31 4.48 -20.01 -6.44
CA LEU A 31 3.36 -19.49 -5.65
C LEU A 31 3.03 -20.43 -4.46
N PHE A 32 3.02 -21.73 -4.70
CA PHE A 32 2.73 -22.71 -3.64
C PHE A 32 3.78 -22.64 -2.53
N ILE A 33 5.06 -22.69 -2.88
CA ILE A 33 6.15 -22.67 -1.89
C ILE A 33 6.22 -21.34 -1.14
N ASN A 34 6.06 -20.21 -1.84
CA ASN A 34 6.31 -18.89 -1.23
C ASN A 34 5.07 -18.24 -0.61
N ASN A 35 3.85 -18.66 -1.01
CA ASN A 35 2.61 -18.05 -0.49
C ASN A 35 1.76 -19.05 0.31
N TYR A 36 1.55 -20.27 -0.22
CA TYR A 36 0.66 -21.24 0.45
C TYR A 36 1.35 -22.00 1.57
N LEU A 37 2.58 -22.47 1.36
CA LEU A 37 3.32 -23.20 2.38
C LEU A 37 3.53 -22.39 3.68
N PRO A 38 3.91 -21.09 3.62
CA PRO A 38 4.05 -20.27 4.83
C PRO A 38 2.73 -20.04 5.58
N MET A 39 1.56 -20.19 4.94
CA MET A 39 0.28 -20.11 5.64
C MET A 39 0.11 -21.18 6.73
N SER A 40 0.83 -22.31 6.63
CA SER A 40 0.86 -23.30 7.70
C SER A 40 1.41 -22.72 9.00
N GLY A 41 2.27 -21.69 8.93
CA GLY A 41 2.78 -20.97 10.10
C GLY A 41 1.72 -20.13 10.84
N LEU A 42 0.51 -19.96 10.29
CA LEU A 42 -0.59 -19.31 11.01
C LEU A 42 -1.00 -20.07 12.28
N VAL A 43 -0.70 -21.36 12.37
CA VAL A 43 -0.95 -22.17 13.58
C VAL A 43 -0.17 -21.62 14.77
N LEU A 44 1.01 -21.02 14.55
CA LEU A 44 1.84 -20.41 15.59
C LEU A 44 1.12 -19.31 16.38
N ALA A 45 0.10 -18.68 15.80
CA ALA A 45 -0.75 -17.73 16.50
C ALA A 45 -1.49 -18.34 17.69
N PHE A 46 -1.71 -19.66 17.67
CA PHE A 46 -2.49 -20.41 18.66
C PHE A 46 -1.63 -21.32 19.53
N GLU A 47 -0.31 -21.31 19.38
CA GLU A 47 0.63 -22.20 20.05
C GLU A 47 1.64 -21.42 20.90
N LYS A 48 2.11 -22.05 21.97
CA LYS A 48 3.32 -21.64 22.68
C LYS A 48 4.52 -22.25 21.97
N TYR A 49 5.04 -21.52 20.96
CA TYR A 49 6.13 -22.03 20.13
C TYR A 49 7.36 -22.39 20.96
N ASN A 50 7.89 -23.58 20.73
CA ASN A 50 9.13 -24.09 21.29
C ASN A 50 10.04 -24.56 20.13
N VAL A 51 11.25 -24.03 20.06
CA VAL A 51 12.22 -24.34 19.00
C VAL A 51 12.54 -25.84 18.93
N LYS A 52 12.56 -26.54 20.07
CA LYS A 52 12.88 -27.99 20.12
C LYS A 52 11.78 -28.85 19.50
N ASP A 53 10.52 -28.47 19.71
CA ASP A 53 9.36 -29.24 19.27
C ASP A 53 8.90 -28.84 17.86
N GLY A 54 9.39 -27.71 17.36
CA GLY A 54 9.04 -27.19 16.05
C GLY A 54 7.60 -26.67 15.95
N ILE A 55 7.13 -26.39 14.71
CA ILE A 55 5.77 -25.85 14.49
C ILE A 55 4.69 -26.88 14.87
N TRP A 56 4.88 -28.14 14.53
CA TRP A 56 3.86 -29.16 14.68
C TRP A 56 3.89 -29.89 16.03
N GLY A 57 4.93 -29.71 16.84
CA GLY A 57 5.08 -30.31 18.16
C GLY A 57 4.86 -29.33 19.31
N SER A 58 4.69 -28.06 19.04
CA SER A 58 4.50 -27.02 20.05
C SER A 58 3.12 -27.12 20.71
N GLN A 59 3.05 -26.73 21.99
CA GLN A 59 1.82 -26.85 22.78
C GLN A 59 0.75 -25.87 22.31
N PHE A 60 -0.42 -26.35 21.94
CA PHE A 60 -1.58 -25.54 21.61
C PHE A 60 -2.11 -24.79 22.84
N THR A 61 -2.19 -23.48 22.77
CA THR A 61 -2.63 -22.57 23.85
C THR A 61 -3.86 -21.76 23.52
N GLY A 62 -4.49 -22.01 22.36
CA GLY A 62 -5.68 -21.30 21.88
C GLY A 62 -5.39 -19.80 21.69
N PHE A 63 -6.28 -18.94 22.18
CA PHE A 63 -6.17 -17.49 22.00
C PHE A 63 -5.22 -16.77 22.96
N LYS A 64 -4.37 -17.48 23.69
CA LYS A 64 -3.49 -16.87 24.69
C LYS A 64 -2.55 -15.83 24.12
N ASN A 65 -2.02 -16.04 22.91
CA ASN A 65 -1.15 -15.08 22.23
C ASN A 65 -1.86 -13.79 21.82
N PHE A 66 -3.20 -13.81 21.71
CA PHE A 66 -4.00 -12.65 21.40
C PHE A 66 -4.33 -11.80 22.64
N THR A 67 -4.23 -12.36 23.84
CA THR A 67 -4.60 -11.66 25.08
C THR A 67 -3.76 -10.40 25.30
N PHE A 68 -2.50 -10.42 24.83
CA PHE A 68 -1.64 -9.25 24.94
C PHE A 68 -2.09 -8.13 23.99
N LEU A 69 -2.55 -8.45 22.75
CA LEU A 69 -3.13 -7.46 21.84
C LEU A 69 -4.36 -6.76 22.44
N LEU A 70 -5.15 -7.51 23.24
CA LEU A 70 -6.39 -7.02 23.80
C LEU A 70 -6.22 -6.32 25.15
N LYS A 71 -5.18 -6.69 25.93
CA LYS A 71 -4.96 -6.18 27.29
C LYS A 71 -4.07 -4.95 27.34
N ASN A 72 -3.18 -4.77 26.38
CA ASN A 72 -2.28 -3.61 26.29
C ASN A 72 -2.93 -2.48 25.48
N ASN A 73 -2.55 -1.24 25.79
CA ASN A 73 -2.97 -0.05 25.05
C ASN A 73 -2.33 0.04 23.64
N ASP A 74 -1.59 -0.99 23.22
CA ASP A 74 -0.89 -1.00 21.92
C ASP A 74 -1.87 -1.16 20.76
N LEU A 75 -2.88 -2.04 20.89
CA LEU A 75 -3.83 -2.31 19.79
C LEU A 75 -4.54 -1.06 19.26
N PRO A 76 -5.10 -0.16 20.11
CA PRO A 76 -5.69 1.08 19.61
C PRO A 76 -4.71 1.98 18.86
N ILE A 77 -3.45 2.03 19.31
CA ILE A 77 -2.39 2.81 18.65
C ILE A 77 -2.05 2.19 17.28
N LEU A 78 -1.81 0.88 17.25
CA LEU A 78 -1.50 0.15 16.01
C LEU A 78 -2.62 0.28 14.98
N PHE A 79 -3.87 0.12 15.43
CA PHE A 79 -5.05 0.21 14.59
C PHE A 79 -5.24 1.63 14.03
N ARG A 80 -5.20 2.63 14.90
CA ARG A 80 -5.28 4.03 14.52
C ARG A 80 -4.21 4.41 13.53
N ASN A 81 -2.96 4.05 13.80
CA ASN A 81 -1.85 4.41 12.94
C ASN A 81 -1.94 3.68 11.60
N THR A 82 -2.15 2.35 11.59
CA THR A 82 -2.22 1.57 10.34
C THR A 82 -3.36 2.07 9.45
N LEU A 83 -4.58 2.17 9.98
CA LEU A 83 -5.73 2.64 9.21
C LEU A 83 -5.65 4.12 8.87
N GLY A 84 -5.31 4.94 9.87
CA GLY A 84 -5.26 6.40 9.70
C GLY A 84 -4.28 6.81 8.60
N TYR A 85 -3.06 6.30 8.64
CA TYR A 85 -2.07 6.60 7.59
C TYR A 85 -2.49 6.07 6.23
N ASN A 86 -2.93 4.80 6.14
CA ASN A 86 -3.30 4.22 4.85
C ASN A 86 -4.48 4.94 4.22
N LEU A 87 -5.50 5.31 5.00
CA LEU A 87 -6.62 6.11 4.49
C LEU A 87 -6.16 7.50 4.04
N CYS A 88 -5.30 8.17 4.81
CA CYS A 88 -4.70 9.46 4.40
C CYS A 88 -3.88 9.29 3.10
N PHE A 89 -3.05 8.26 3.00
CA PHE A 89 -2.25 7.99 1.80
C PHE A 89 -3.13 7.74 0.57
N ILE A 90 -4.20 6.94 0.71
CA ILE A 90 -5.15 6.67 -0.38
C ILE A 90 -5.80 7.97 -0.87
N LEU A 91 -6.30 8.79 0.06
CA LEU A 91 -6.97 10.06 -0.29
C LEU A 91 -6.00 11.06 -0.93
N ILE A 92 -4.84 11.25 -0.33
CA ILE A 92 -3.84 12.22 -0.83
C ILE A 92 -3.31 11.77 -2.19
N ASN A 93 -2.95 10.48 -2.34
CA ASN A 93 -2.47 9.95 -3.61
C ASN A 93 -3.53 9.98 -4.71
N LEU A 94 -4.81 9.77 -4.37
CA LEU A 94 -5.91 9.91 -5.32
C LEU A 94 -6.03 11.37 -5.80
N VAL A 95 -6.13 12.31 -4.87
CA VAL A 95 -6.31 13.74 -5.21
C VAL A 95 -5.10 14.29 -5.94
N LEU A 96 -3.90 14.11 -5.39
CA LEU A 96 -2.68 14.63 -6.01
C LEU A 96 -2.32 13.87 -7.29
N GLY A 97 -2.51 12.55 -7.33
CA GLY A 97 -2.24 11.75 -8.52
C GLY A 97 -3.11 12.16 -9.71
N VAL A 98 -4.41 12.35 -9.49
CA VAL A 98 -5.33 12.85 -10.54
C VAL A 98 -4.99 14.27 -10.94
N THR A 99 -4.74 15.14 -9.96
CA THR A 99 -4.38 16.56 -10.24
C THR A 99 -3.11 16.66 -11.07
N LEU A 100 -2.05 15.95 -10.67
CA LEU A 100 -0.79 15.93 -11.41
C LEU A 100 -0.95 15.31 -12.81
N ALA A 101 -1.76 14.24 -12.94
CA ALA A 101 -2.03 13.63 -14.24
C ALA A 101 -2.69 14.63 -15.20
N ILE A 102 -3.69 15.37 -14.74
CA ILE A 102 -4.35 16.42 -15.53
C ILE A 102 -3.35 17.51 -15.89
N LEU A 103 -2.61 18.05 -14.93
CA LEU A 103 -1.64 19.12 -15.17
C LEU A 103 -0.56 18.70 -16.19
N ILE A 104 -0.05 17.47 -16.09
CA ILE A 104 0.99 16.96 -17.00
C ILE A 104 0.42 16.72 -18.40
N THR A 105 -0.80 16.25 -18.52
CA THR A 105 -1.42 16.00 -19.84
C THR A 105 -1.78 17.29 -20.57
N GLU A 106 -2.02 18.39 -19.85
CA GLU A 106 -2.23 19.73 -20.42
C GLU A 106 -0.94 20.37 -20.98
N ILE A 107 0.23 19.82 -20.68
CA ILE A 107 1.50 20.32 -21.23
C ILE A 107 1.56 19.99 -22.72
N THR A 108 1.56 21.02 -23.58
CA THR A 108 1.59 20.88 -25.03
C THR A 108 2.96 20.47 -25.57
N ASN A 109 4.04 20.95 -24.95
CA ASN A 109 5.40 20.59 -25.35
C ASN A 109 5.75 19.19 -24.92
N LEU A 110 5.88 18.25 -25.88
CA LEU A 110 6.16 16.84 -25.63
C LEU A 110 7.46 16.59 -24.86
N LYS A 111 8.51 17.37 -25.10
CA LYS A 111 9.79 17.22 -24.39
C LYS A 111 9.63 17.59 -22.92
N PHE A 112 8.95 18.71 -22.65
CA PHE A 112 8.70 19.17 -21.29
C PHE A 112 7.74 18.22 -20.55
N ARG A 113 6.69 17.72 -21.21
CA ARG A 113 5.78 16.72 -20.64
C ARG A 113 6.53 15.43 -20.23
N LYS A 114 7.40 14.90 -21.10
CA LYS A 114 8.23 13.73 -20.78
C LYS A 114 9.19 14.00 -19.63
N ALA A 115 9.82 15.17 -19.59
CA ALA A 115 10.70 15.57 -18.50
C ALA A 115 9.93 15.66 -17.16
N ALA A 116 8.75 16.27 -17.15
CA ALA A 116 7.89 16.34 -15.97
C ALA A 116 7.47 14.96 -15.49
N GLN A 117 7.05 14.05 -16.39
CA GLN A 117 6.72 12.65 -16.03
C GLN A 117 7.92 11.91 -15.41
N SER A 118 9.11 12.07 -15.99
CA SER A 118 10.32 11.43 -15.46
C SER A 118 10.69 11.99 -14.08
N SER A 119 10.57 13.30 -13.90
CA SER A 119 10.90 13.97 -12.63
C SER A 119 10.00 13.54 -11.47
N ILE A 120 8.69 13.38 -11.70
CA ILE A 120 7.77 12.93 -10.65
C ILE A 120 7.93 11.44 -10.32
N LEU A 121 8.50 10.65 -11.26
CA LEU A 121 8.80 9.23 -11.04
C LEU A 121 10.11 9.00 -10.30
N PHE A 122 11.04 9.92 -10.39
CA PHE A 122 12.38 9.77 -9.81
C PHE A 122 12.35 9.38 -8.32
N PRO A 123 11.54 10.02 -7.45
CA PRO A 123 11.49 9.63 -6.03
C PRO A 123 11.06 8.19 -5.78
N PHE A 124 10.20 7.63 -6.64
CA PHE A 124 9.73 6.25 -6.50
C PHE A 124 10.87 5.23 -6.64
N VAL A 125 11.84 5.49 -7.52
CA VAL A 125 12.97 4.59 -7.78
C VAL A 125 14.01 4.63 -6.66
N VAL A 126 14.06 5.70 -5.86
CA VAL A 126 15.00 5.83 -4.75
C VAL A 126 14.65 4.83 -3.64
N SER A 127 15.66 4.05 -3.19
CA SER A 127 15.47 3.11 -2.08
C SER A 127 14.99 3.83 -0.82
N ILE A 128 14.07 3.21 -0.08
CA ILE A 128 13.54 3.78 1.17
C ILE A 128 14.64 3.97 2.23
N VAL A 129 15.70 3.16 2.19
CA VAL A 129 16.85 3.30 3.08
C VAL A 129 17.60 4.62 2.79
N ILE A 130 17.83 4.93 1.50
CA ILE A 130 18.43 6.21 1.10
C ILE A 130 17.52 7.37 1.53
N VAL A 131 16.21 7.25 1.30
CA VAL A 131 15.24 8.25 1.75
C VAL A 131 15.31 8.47 3.26
N SER A 132 15.47 7.41 4.05
CA SER A 132 15.58 7.54 5.51
C SER A 132 16.83 8.33 5.93
N TYR A 133 17.97 8.10 5.27
CA TYR A 133 19.19 8.89 5.50
C TYR A 133 19.02 10.35 5.05
N MET A 134 18.33 10.59 3.94
CA MET A 134 17.99 11.96 3.53
C MET A 134 17.13 12.66 4.59
N VAL A 135 16.05 12.01 5.04
CA VAL A 135 15.19 12.55 6.11
C VAL A 135 16.01 12.82 7.37
N ARG A 136 16.91 11.90 7.75
CA ARG A 136 17.79 12.11 8.90
C ARG A 136 18.70 13.31 8.70
N ALA A 137 19.30 13.49 7.54
CA ALA A 137 20.16 14.66 7.25
C ALA A 137 19.40 15.99 7.38
N PHE A 138 18.09 16.00 7.12
CA PHE A 138 17.24 17.17 7.36
C PHE A 138 16.84 17.35 8.82
N LEU A 139 16.57 16.26 9.53
CA LEU A 139 15.94 16.23 10.86
C LEU A 139 16.93 15.91 12.00
N ASP A 140 18.22 15.77 11.74
CA ASP A 140 19.21 15.50 12.80
C ASP A 140 19.16 16.62 13.86
N PRO A 141 19.11 16.29 15.16
CA PRO A 141 19.00 17.31 16.23
C PRO A 141 20.13 18.32 16.24
N GLU A 142 21.37 17.88 15.94
CA GLU A 142 22.55 18.74 16.00
C GLU A 142 22.95 19.32 14.64
N ALA A 143 23.04 18.47 13.62
CA ALA A 143 23.56 18.82 12.30
C ALA A 143 22.47 18.98 11.22
N GLY A 144 21.19 18.78 11.56
CA GLY A 144 20.09 18.79 10.59
C GLY A 144 19.80 20.16 10.01
N LEU A 145 19.58 20.18 8.69
CA LEU A 145 19.32 21.40 7.94
C LEU A 145 18.14 22.20 8.51
N LEU A 146 17.05 21.52 8.92
CA LEU A 146 15.86 22.20 9.45
C LEU A 146 16.16 22.90 10.80
N ASN A 147 16.95 22.28 11.67
CA ASN A 147 17.34 22.92 12.92
C ASN A 147 18.28 24.11 12.70
N HIS A 148 19.17 24.03 11.73
CA HIS A 148 19.99 25.19 11.35
C HIS A 148 19.14 26.35 10.83
N LEU A 149 18.14 26.08 10.00
CA LEU A 149 17.19 27.09 9.52
C LEU A 149 16.35 27.68 10.68
N LEU A 150 15.83 26.84 11.58
CA LEU A 150 15.06 27.30 12.75
C LEU A 150 15.90 28.24 13.63
N VAL A 151 17.13 27.87 13.94
CA VAL A 151 18.04 28.69 14.74
C VAL A 151 18.38 30.02 14.05
N SER A 152 18.64 30.00 12.73
CA SER A 152 18.89 31.23 11.96
C SER A 152 17.69 32.18 11.94
N MET A 153 16.46 31.63 12.08
CA MET A 153 15.20 32.39 12.19
C MET A 153 14.86 32.80 13.64
N GLY A 154 15.76 32.53 14.61
CA GLY A 154 15.55 32.86 16.04
C GLY A 154 14.70 31.85 16.82
N HIS A 155 14.43 30.69 16.27
CA HIS A 155 13.67 29.62 16.95
C HIS A 155 14.61 28.63 17.65
N GLN A 156 14.06 27.87 18.61
CA GLN A 156 14.80 26.81 19.31
C GLN A 156 14.92 25.58 18.43
N LYS A 157 16.00 24.79 18.65
CA LYS A 157 16.15 23.47 18.04
C LYS A 157 15.01 22.54 18.44
N VAL A 158 14.57 21.68 17.53
CA VAL A 158 13.56 20.67 17.75
C VAL A 158 14.22 19.29 17.77
N ALA A 159 13.94 18.51 18.82
CA ALA A 159 14.33 17.11 18.90
C ALA A 159 13.31 16.25 18.13
N TRP A 160 13.46 16.21 16.80
CA TRP A 160 12.49 15.60 15.89
C TRP A 160 12.24 14.13 16.20
N TYR A 161 13.28 13.34 16.51
CA TYR A 161 13.19 11.90 16.80
C TYR A 161 12.70 11.57 18.22
N ASP A 162 12.51 12.60 19.05
CA ASP A 162 11.97 12.47 20.41
C ASP A 162 10.55 13.04 20.51
N THR A 163 10.08 13.76 19.48
CA THR A 163 8.82 14.49 19.49
C THR A 163 7.82 13.88 18.53
N ALA A 164 6.99 12.96 19.02
CA ALA A 164 6.02 12.19 18.25
C ALA A 164 5.01 13.02 17.42
N LYS A 165 4.63 14.23 17.85
CA LYS A 165 3.59 15.06 17.23
C LYS A 165 3.89 15.47 15.78
N TYR A 166 5.14 15.53 15.37
CA TYR A 166 5.53 15.94 14.01
C TYR A 166 5.54 14.79 13.01
N TRP A 167 5.64 13.55 13.50
CA TRP A 167 5.83 12.37 12.65
C TRP A 167 4.69 12.06 11.70
N PRO A 168 3.40 12.29 12.03
CA PRO A 168 2.33 12.11 11.07
C PRO A 168 2.54 12.93 9.79
N PHE A 169 2.93 14.19 9.93
CA PHE A 169 3.17 15.07 8.77
C PHE A 169 4.40 14.64 7.98
N ILE A 170 5.49 14.25 8.66
CA ILE A 170 6.73 13.79 8.02
C ILE A 170 6.46 12.52 7.21
N LEU A 171 5.79 11.52 7.79
CA LEU A 171 5.48 10.27 7.12
C LEU A 171 4.52 10.45 5.94
N ILE A 172 3.50 11.29 6.09
CA ILE A 172 2.57 11.63 5.00
C ILE A 172 3.33 12.32 3.87
N PHE A 173 4.20 13.28 4.17
CA PHE A 173 5.00 13.98 3.17
C PHE A 173 5.92 13.01 2.42
N VAL A 174 6.69 12.18 3.14
CA VAL A 174 7.63 11.22 2.55
C VAL A 174 6.90 10.19 1.68
N ASN A 175 5.78 9.64 2.16
CA ASN A 175 4.96 8.71 1.38
C ASN A 175 4.45 9.36 0.09
N THR A 176 3.88 10.56 0.21
CA THR A 176 3.30 11.29 -0.93
C THR A 176 4.38 11.64 -1.94
N TRP A 177 5.50 12.22 -1.50
CA TRP A 177 6.62 12.58 -2.37
C TRP A 177 7.17 11.37 -3.13
N LYS A 178 7.28 10.22 -2.45
CA LYS A 178 7.80 8.99 -3.03
C LYS A 178 6.79 8.30 -3.95
N GLY A 179 5.51 8.28 -3.58
CA GLY A 179 4.50 7.41 -4.20
C GLY A 179 3.62 8.05 -5.26
N VAL A 180 3.38 9.37 -5.19
CA VAL A 180 2.39 10.06 -6.02
C VAL A 180 2.70 9.95 -7.52
N GLY A 181 3.98 9.99 -7.89
CA GLY A 181 4.41 9.90 -9.29
C GLY A 181 4.05 8.58 -9.95
N TYR A 182 4.22 7.48 -9.24
CA TYR A 182 3.85 6.14 -9.73
C TYR A 182 2.34 6.01 -9.93
N GLY A 183 1.53 6.46 -8.96
CA GLY A 183 0.07 6.47 -9.07
C GLY A 183 -0.44 7.35 -10.22
N CYS A 184 0.21 8.48 -10.46
CA CYS A 184 -0.12 9.43 -11.51
C CYS A 184 -0.08 8.81 -12.92
N ILE A 185 0.84 7.85 -13.20
CA ILE A 185 0.98 7.22 -14.53
C ILE A 185 -0.30 6.54 -14.99
N LEU A 186 -0.98 5.84 -14.07
CA LEU A 186 -2.23 5.16 -14.40
C LEU A 186 -3.31 6.14 -14.86
N TYR A 187 -3.39 7.28 -14.20
CA TYR A 187 -4.33 8.35 -14.58
C TYR A 187 -3.92 9.04 -15.89
N ILE A 188 -2.62 9.30 -16.11
CA ILE A 188 -2.11 9.82 -17.38
C ILE A 188 -2.48 8.88 -18.53
N SER A 189 -2.28 7.57 -18.36
CA SER A 189 -2.62 6.58 -19.38
C SER A 189 -4.13 6.57 -19.70
N SER A 190 -4.97 6.70 -18.67
CA SER A 190 -6.42 6.78 -18.84
C SER A 190 -6.84 8.06 -19.56
N ILE A 191 -6.21 9.22 -19.26
CA ILE A 191 -6.51 10.51 -19.94
C ILE A 191 -6.12 10.43 -21.42
N LEU A 192 -4.94 9.88 -21.72
CA LEU A 192 -4.46 9.73 -23.09
C LEU A 192 -5.29 8.76 -23.93
N GLY A 193 -6.06 7.89 -23.29
CA GLY A 193 -7.01 6.98 -23.96
C GLY A 193 -8.38 7.60 -24.27
N ILE A 194 -8.64 8.84 -23.85
CA ILE A 194 -9.90 9.55 -24.17
C ILE A 194 -9.85 10.03 -25.62
N ASP A 195 -10.97 9.81 -26.34
CA ASP A 195 -11.08 10.25 -27.73
C ASP A 195 -10.95 11.78 -27.84
N MET A 196 -10.00 12.21 -28.64
CA MET A 196 -9.69 13.63 -28.84
C MET A 196 -10.84 14.40 -29.45
N SER A 197 -11.70 13.74 -30.26
CA SER A 197 -12.89 14.33 -30.86
C SER A 197 -13.84 14.94 -29.84
N LEU A 198 -13.92 14.37 -28.62
CA LEU A 198 -14.74 14.92 -27.54
C LEU A 198 -14.24 16.29 -27.07
N TYR A 199 -12.92 16.47 -27.01
CA TYR A 199 -12.31 17.74 -26.63
C TYR A 199 -12.41 18.78 -27.73
N GLU A 200 -12.33 18.35 -28.99
CA GLU A 200 -12.48 19.22 -30.18
C GLU A 200 -13.93 19.71 -30.28
N SER A 201 -14.92 18.84 -30.19
CA SER A 201 -16.34 19.21 -30.19
C SER A 201 -16.66 20.19 -29.06
N ALA A 202 -16.20 19.89 -27.82
CA ALA A 202 -16.38 20.81 -26.70
C ALA A 202 -15.68 22.18 -26.92
N SER A 203 -14.58 22.18 -27.70
CA SER A 203 -13.91 23.44 -28.06
C SER A 203 -14.74 24.27 -29.02
N LEU A 204 -15.39 23.65 -30.00
CA LEU A 204 -16.29 24.30 -30.95
C LEU A 204 -17.52 24.89 -30.24
N ASP A 205 -18.00 24.20 -29.20
CA ASP A 205 -19.09 24.67 -28.34
C ASP A 205 -18.68 25.77 -27.34
N GLY A 206 -17.41 26.22 -27.38
CA GLY A 206 -16.89 27.27 -26.49
C GLY A 206 -16.59 26.85 -25.07
N ALA A 207 -16.46 25.55 -24.80
CA ALA A 207 -16.16 25.02 -23.46
C ALA A 207 -14.75 25.48 -22.99
N THR A 208 -14.68 26.00 -21.78
CA THR A 208 -13.43 26.36 -21.11
C THR A 208 -12.63 25.12 -20.74
N LYS A 209 -11.32 25.25 -20.47
CA LYS A 209 -10.46 24.17 -19.99
C LYS A 209 -11.03 23.49 -18.74
N PHE A 210 -11.51 24.27 -17.78
CA PHE A 210 -12.10 23.74 -16.55
C PHE A 210 -13.37 22.91 -16.81
N GLN A 211 -14.21 23.36 -17.75
CA GLN A 211 -15.41 22.60 -18.17
C GLN A 211 -15.03 21.28 -18.83
N LYS A 212 -14.02 21.25 -19.71
CA LYS A 212 -13.51 20.02 -20.31
C LYS A 212 -12.97 19.04 -19.25
N ILE A 213 -12.20 19.53 -18.27
CA ILE A 213 -11.71 18.70 -17.15
C ILE A 213 -12.90 18.15 -16.37
N ARG A 214 -13.87 18.96 -15.99
CA ARG A 214 -14.99 18.59 -15.14
C ARG A 214 -15.97 17.63 -15.83
N TYR A 215 -16.28 17.86 -17.11
CA TYR A 215 -17.35 17.16 -17.80
C TYR A 215 -16.87 16.08 -18.78
N ILE A 216 -15.58 16.07 -19.14
CA ILE A 216 -15.00 15.02 -19.98
C ILE A 216 -13.95 14.24 -19.18
N THR A 217 -12.83 14.89 -18.78
CA THR A 217 -11.69 14.19 -18.19
C THR A 217 -12.05 13.44 -16.90
N LEU A 218 -12.65 14.10 -15.91
CA LEU A 218 -12.98 13.49 -14.62
C LEU A 218 -14.00 12.35 -14.73
N PRO A 219 -15.10 12.46 -15.51
CA PRO A 219 -16.01 11.33 -15.71
C PRO A 219 -15.34 10.10 -16.34
N PHE A 220 -14.46 10.29 -17.33
CA PHE A 220 -13.71 9.19 -17.94
C PHE A 220 -12.65 8.59 -17.01
N LEU A 221 -12.09 9.37 -16.08
CA LEU A 221 -11.17 8.87 -15.05
C LEU A 221 -11.87 8.10 -13.93
N LYS A 222 -13.15 8.30 -13.71
CA LYS A 222 -13.88 7.74 -12.58
C LYS A 222 -13.73 6.21 -12.44
N PRO A 223 -13.82 5.37 -13.49
CA PRO A 223 -13.59 3.93 -13.39
C PRO A 223 -12.18 3.61 -12.87
N THR A 224 -11.15 4.27 -13.42
CA THR A 224 -9.76 4.08 -12.99
C THR A 224 -9.55 4.52 -11.54
N MET A 225 -10.12 5.66 -11.14
CA MET A 225 -10.07 6.14 -9.75
C MET A 225 -10.69 5.13 -8.78
N ILE A 226 -11.85 4.57 -9.13
CA ILE A 226 -12.53 3.56 -8.32
C ILE A 226 -11.67 2.29 -8.21
N THR A 227 -11.17 1.78 -9.33
CA THR A 227 -10.37 0.54 -9.36
C THR A 227 -9.08 0.69 -8.53
N VAL A 228 -8.33 1.78 -8.72
CA VAL A 228 -7.10 2.04 -7.97
C VAL A 228 -7.39 2.20 -6.47
N SER A 229 -8.45 2.93 -6.12
CA SER A 229 -8.85 3.11 -4.73
C SER A 229 -9.26 1.78 -4.08
N LEU A 230 -10.00 0.92 -4.79
CA LEU A 230 -10.40 -0.40 -4.29
C LEU A 230 -9.21 -1.33 -4.04
N LEU A 231 -8.25 -1.36 -4.99
CA LEU A 231 -7.03 -2.14 -4.84
C LEU A 231 -6.21 -1.65 -3.63
N SER A 232 -6.17 -0.34 -3.42
CA SER A 232 -5.49 0.27 -2.26
C SER A 232 -6.22 -0.03 -0.94
N LEU A 233 -7.55 0.07 -0.93
CA LEU A 233 -8.38 -0.28 0.23
C LEU A 233 -8.28 -1.77 0.59
N GLY A 234 -8.07 -2.64 -0.39
CA GLY A 234 -7.79 -4.06 -0.15
C GLY A 234 -6.54 -4.31 0.69
N ARG A 235 -5.63 -3.37 0.73
CA ARG A 235 -4.39 -3.42 1.51
C ARG A 235 -4.35 -2.43 2.67
N VAL A 236 -5.50 -1.89 3.09
CA VAL A 236 -5.57 -0.82 4.10
C VAL A 236 -4.99 -1.22 5.46
N PHE A 237 -4.97 -2.52 5.78
CA PHE A 237 -4.35 -3.06 6.99
C PHE A 237 -2.85 -3.38 6.84
N ASN A 238 -2.29 -3.32 5.62
CA ASN A 238 -0.86 -3.51 5.38
C ASN A 238 -0.20 -2.14 5.21
N SER A 239 0.73 -1.80 6.10
CA SER A 239 1.52 -0.59 5.97
C SER A 239 2.83 -0.83 5.21
N ASP A 240 3.41 0.23 4.65
CA ASP A 240 4.76 0.15 4.09
C ASP A 240 5.77 0.01 5.22
N PHE A 241 6.19 -1.24 5.49
CA PHE A 241 7.19 -1.54 6.53
C PHE A 241 8.45 -0.69 6.36
N GLY A 242 8.93 -0.51 5.12
CA GLY A 242 10.12 0.29 4.85
C GLY A 242 9.95 1.73 5.32
N LEU A 243 8.84 2.35 5.01
CA LEU A 243 8.54 3.73 5.43
C LEU A 243 8.48 3.85 6.96
N PHE A 244 7.67 3.01 7.61
CA PHE A 244 7.41 3.11 9.05
C PHE A 244 8.53 2.58 9.93
N PHE A 245 9.44 1.77 9.40
CA PHE A 245 10.60 1.25 10.12
C PHE A 245 11.85 2.10 9.90
N GLN A 246 12.20 2.37 8.62
CA GLN A 246 13.46 3.02 8.28
C GLN A 246 13.45 4.52 8.55
N VAL A 247 12.37 5.22 8.15
CA VAL A 247 12.35 6.70 8.24
C VAL A 247 12.35 7.19 9.70
N PRO A 248 11.54 6.62 10.63
CA PRO A 248 11.60 6.94 12.05
C PRO A 248 12.75 6.24 12.80
N GLN A 249 13.56 5.41 12.10
CA GLN A 249 14.65 4.62 12.68
C GLN A 249 14.22 3.71 13.83
N ASN A 250 13.00 3.20 13.77
CA ASN A 250 12.38 2.37 14.80
C ASN A 250 12.52 2.94 16.24
N SER A 251 12.54 4.29 16.37
CA SER A 251 12.66 4.95 17.67
C SER A 251 11.44 4.68 18.55
N GLY A 252 11.68 4.14 19.74
CA GLY A 252 10.64 3.88 20.74
C GLY A 252 9.96 5.15 21.26
N LEU A 253 10.67 6.30 21.29
CA LEU A 253 10.16 7.58 21.81
C LEU A 253 9.00 8.15 20.97
N ILE A 254 8.96 7.83 19.69
CA ILE A 254 7.93 8.30 18.75
C ILE A 254 6.97 7.20 18.32
N SER A 255 7.08 6.01 18.92
CA SER A 255 6.27 4.82 18.58
C SER A 255 4.76 5.06 18.62
N SER A 256 4.30 5.94 19.52
CA SER A 256 2.87 6.31 19.63
C SER A 256 2.26 6.82 18.30
N THR A 257 3.06 7.37 17.40
CA THR A 257 2.61 7.90 16.10
C THR A 257 3.23 7.20 14.90
N THR A 258 4.28 6.40 15.08
CA THR A 258 5.00 5.75 13.97
C THR A 258 4.83 4.23 13.93
N GLN A 259 4.46 3.60 15.05
CA GLN A 259 4.29 2.17 15.10
C GLN A 259 3.00 1.73 14.40
N THR A 260 3.13 0.79 13.47
CA THR A 260 2.02 0.15 12.75
C THR A 260 1.99 -1.34 13.06
N ILE A 261 0.97 -2.07 12.59
CA ILE A 261 0.88 -3.52 12.81
C ILE A 261 2.12 -4.22 12.23
N ASP A 262 2.57 -3.85 11.03
CA ASP A 262 3.73 -4.47 10.37
C ASP A 262 5.04 -4.26 11.15
N THR A 263 5.30 -3.04 11.64
CA THR A 263 6.49 -2.76 12.48
C THR A 263 6.40 -3.43 13.83
N PHE A 264 5.21 -3.55 14.39
CA PHE A 264 4.97 -4.28 15.64
C PHE A 264 5.25 -5.78 15.48
N VAL A 265 4.74 -6.41 14.41
CA VAL A 265 5.00 -7.83 14.06
C VAL A 265 6.50 -8.08 13.97
N TYR A 266 7.23 -7.21 13.29
CA TYR A 266 8.68 -7.30 13.17
C TYR A 266 9.38 -7.18 14.52
N ASN A 267 9.04 -6.17 15.33
CA ASN A 267 9.66 -5.94 16.63
C ASN A 267 9.35 -7.09 17.61
N ALA A 268 8.12 -7.64 17.59
CA ALA A 268 7.76 -8.79 18.39
C ALA A 268 8.60 -10.03 18.03
N LEU A 269 8.83 -10.25 16.73
CA LEU A 269 9.59 -11.41 16.25
C LEU A 269 11.10 -11.25 16.51
N ILE A 270 11.67 -10.13 16.05
CA ILE A 270 13.13 -9.95 15.99
C ILE A 270 13.69 -9.38 17.29
N THR A 271 13.04 -8.36 17.86
CA THR A 271 13.57 -7.68 19.05
C THR A 271 13.18 -8.39 20.34
N GLN A 272 11.93 -8.92 20.40
CA GLN A 272 11.41 -9.58 21.60
C GLN A 272 11.50 -11.12 21.52
N SER A 273 11.88 -11.69 20.36
CA SER A 273 11.93 -13.14 20.11
C SER A 273 10.61 -13.85 20.42
N ASN A 274 9.48 -13.15 20.32
CA ASN A 274 8.15 -13.65 20.65
C ASN A 274 7.39 -14.05 19.37
N VAL A 275 7.63 -15.28 18.92
CA VAL A 275 7.03 -15.84 17.70
C VAL A 275 5.50 -15.88 17.79
N GLY A 276 4.94 -16.31 18.95
CA GLY A 276 3.48 -16.42 19.11
C GLY A 276 2.78 -15.06 19.02
N MET A 277 3.35 -14.02 19.61
CA MET A 277 2.82 -12.66 19.57
C MET A 277 2.87 -12.07 18.17
N SER A 278 3.99 -12.25 17.47
CA SER A 278 4.15 -11.83 16.06
C SER A 278 3.15 -12.53 15.15
N ALA A 279 3.00 -13.87 15.30
CA ALA A 279 2.04 -14.66 14.53
C ALA A 279 0.58 -14.27 14.81
N ALA A 280 0.23 -14.00 16.08
CA ALA A 280 -1.11 -13.54 16.46
C ALA A 280 -1.45 -12.16 15.87
N ALA A 281 -0.50 -11.22 15.87
CA ALA A 281 -0.69 -9.91 15.27
C ALA A 281 -0.84 -10.00 13.74
N SER A 282 -0.03 -10.83 13.07
CA SER A 282 -0.12 -11.09 11.62
C SER A 282 -1.43 -11.76 11.24
N PHE A 283 -1.89 -12.74 12.04
CA PHE A 283 -3.18 -13.40 11.84
C PHE A 283 -4.33 -12.39 11.95
N PHE A 284 -4.33 -11.58 13.02
CA PHE A 284 -5.32 -10.53 13.24
C PHE A 284 -5.35 -9.55 12.05
N GLN A 285 -4.19 -9.07 11.61
CA GLN A 285 -4.05 -8.19 10.44
C GLN A 285 -4.65 -8.81 9.18
N SER A 286 -4.39 -10.09 8.92
CA SER A 286 -4.89 -10.82 7.75
C SER A 286 -6.40 -10.98 7.78
N VAL A 287 -6.97 -11.32 8.95
CA VAL A 287 -8.43 -11.45 9.13
C VAL A 287 -9.11 -10.10 8.93
N MET A 288 -8.58 -9.03 9.53
CA MET A 288 -9.14 -7.69 9.39
C MET A 288 -9.03 -7.18 7.94
N GLY A 289 -7.91 -7.43 7.28
CA GLY A 289 -7.71 -7.12 5.87
C GLY A 289 -8.74 -7.83 4.97
N PHE A 290 -8.95 -9.12 5.20
CA PHE A 290 -9.97 -9.90 4.49
C PHE A 290 -11.38 -9.34 4.69
N LEU A 291 -11.77 -9.05 5.94
CA LEU A 291 -13.08 -8.47 6.25
C LEU A 291 -13.27 -7.12 5.55
N MET A 292 -12.24 -6.27 5.53
CA MET A 292 -12.31 -4.98 4.85
C MET A 292 -12.46 -5.12 3.33
N ILE A 293 -11.73 -6.05 2.71
CA ILE A 293 -11.90 -6.35 1.28
C ILE A 293 -13.36 -6.75 0.99
N MET A 294 -13.94 -7.64 1.80
CA MET A 294 -15.33 -8.08 1.64
C MET A 294 -16.31 -6.91 1.78
N VAL A 295 -16.14 -6.07 2.79
CA VAL A 295 -16.99 -4.88 3.03
C VAL A 295 -16.88 -3.89 1.86
N PHE A 296 -15.66 -3.54 1.45
CA PHE A 296 -15.48 -2.59 0.35
C PHE A 296 -15.97 -3.14 -0.98
N ASN A 297 -15.74 -4.43 -1.26
CA ASN A 297 -16.28 -5.06 -2.47
C ASN A 297 -17.83 -5.07 -2.47
N ALA A 298 -18.46 -5.35 -1.33
CA ALA A 298 -19.92 -5.30 -1.21
C ALA A 298 -20.48 -3.87 -1.42
N ILE A 299 -19.78 -2.84 -0.89
CA ILE A 299 -20.14 -1.44 -1.13
C ILE A 299 -20.01 -1.09 -2.61
N THR A 300 -18.90 -1.47 -3.24
CA THR A 300 -18.66 -1.19 -4.66
C THR A 300 -19.66 -1.88 -5.54
N ARG A 301 -20.00 -3.14 -5.25
CA ARG A 301 -21.02 -3.89 -5.99
C ARG A 301 -22.39 -3.21 -5.95
N LYS A 302 -22.72 -2.50 -4.86
CA LYS A 302 -23.95 -1.70 -4.76
C LYS A 302 -23.90 -0.41 -5.58
N ILE A 303 -22.72 0.22 -5.68
CA ILE A 303 -22.53 1.50 -6.39
C ILE A 303 -22.29 1.27 -7.88
N SER A 304 -21.46 0.30 -8.24
CA SER A 304 -21.09 -0.01 -9.62
C SER A 304 -20.71 -1.49 -9.73
N ARG A 305 -21.62 -2.30 -10.28
CA ARG A 305 -21.40 -3.75 -10.45
C ARG A 305 -20.20 -4.08 -11.33
N GLU A 306 -19.92 -3.23 -12.32
CA GLU A 306 -18.83 -3.43 -13.28
C GLU A 306 -17.45 -3.25 -12.67
N ASN A 307 -17.35 -2.48 -11.58
CA ASN A 307 -16.08 -2.19 -10.89
C ASN A 307 -15.87 -3.05 -9.64
N ALA A 308 -16.77 -3.98 -9.32
CA ALA A 308 -16.59 -4.92 -8.23
C ALA A 308 -15.52 -5.97 -8.59
N LEU A 309 -14.74 -6.42 -7.59
CA LEU A 309 -13.68 -7.40 -7.80
C LEU A 309 -14.23 -8.82 -8.02
N PHE A 310 -15.35 -9.14 -7.39
CA PHE A 310 -16.05 -10.42 -7.50
C PHE A 310 -17.52 -10.28 -7.09
#